data_43b9dd87df296884dafe5481d016469f
#
_entry.id   43b9dd87df296884dafe5481d016469f
#
_cell.length_a   1.000
_cell.length_b   1.000
_cell.length_c   1.000
_cell.angle_alpha   90.00
_cell.angle_beta   90.00
_cell.angle_gamma   90.00
#
_symmetry.space_group_name_H-M   'P 1'
#
loop_
_entity.id
_entity.type
_entity.pdbx_description
1 polymer ?
#
loop_
_entity_poly.entity_id
_entity_poly.type
_entity_poly.pdbx_seq_one_letter_code
_entity_poly.pdbx_strand_id
1 'polypeptide(L)'
;IETVISSQKPNTLIKNCLECNSSTLQESQVAETGTFPVYGATGISGYTEAPDVNGESILIIKDGSGVGTVKYVTGEYSYIGTLNSLTAKDGYCLKFIYFALQKFCFEPYKTGMAIPHIYFKDYGKAKIFCPTIKEQFAIAKRISMVEDKVSVEKRIFFHYQAQKSYLLSQMLI
;
A
#
# COMPACT_ATOMS: atom_id res chain seq x y z
N ILE A 1 -13.96 14.20 1.48
CA ILE A 1 -13.26 13.14 2.23
C ILE A 1 -11.94 13.67 2.83
N GLU A 2 -11.20 14.49 2.10
CA GLU A 2 -9.98 15.15 2.61
C GLU A 2 -10.24 15.99 3.87
N THR A 3 -11.36 16.65 3.95
CA THR A 3 -11.71 17.59 5.04
C THR A 3 -11.94 16.87 6.38
N VAL A 4 -12.39 15.62 6.39
CA VAL A 4 -12.73 14.91 7.64
C VAL A 4 -11.51 14.32 8.34
N ILE A 5 -10.51 13.84 7.60
CA ILE A 5 -9.28 13.24 8.19
C ILE A 5 -8.24 14.32 8.51
N SER A 6 -8.16 15.39 7.69
CA SER A 6 -7.16 16.44 7.86
C SER A 6 -7.49 17.47 8.95
N SER A 7 -8.76 17.59 9.37
CA SER A 7 -9.18 18.54 10.42
C SER A 7 -9.09 17.98 11.84
N GLN A 8 -8.85 16.69 12.02
CA GLN A 8 -8.81 16.04 13.33
C GLN A 8 -7.39 16.02 13.90
N LYS A 9 -7.25 16.32 15.18
CA LYS A 9 -5.94 16.29 15.86
C LYS A 9 -5.41 14.87 15.93
N PRO A 10 -4.13 14.62 15.48
CA PRO A 10 -3.48 13.32 15.63
C PRO A 10 -3.42 12.91 17.12
N ASN A 11 -3.92 11.72 17.43
CA ASN A 11 -4.10 11.25 18.81
C ASN A 11 -3.32 9.97 19.15
N THR A 12 -2.91 9.18 18.14
CA THR A 12 -2.34 7.85 18.36
C THR A 12 -1.02 7.68 17.61
N LEU A 13 0.00 7.12 18.27
CA LEU A 13 1.29 6.83 17.65
C LEU A 13 1.15 5.68 16.64
N ILE A 14 1.79 5.79 15.47
CA ILE A 14 1.76 4.74 14.43
C ILE A 14 2.24 3.41 14.98
N LYS A 15 3.30 3.38 15.79
CA LYS A 15 3.82 2.15 16.44
C LYS A 15 2.84 1.49 17.43
N ASN A 16 1.84 2.21 17.91
CA ASN A 16 0.81 1.65 18.77
C ASN A 16 -0.27 0.93 17.97
N CYS A 17 -0.44 1.32 16.70
CA CYS A 17 -1.44 0.78 15.78
C CYS A 17 -0.92 -0.40 14.96
N LEU A 18 0.39 -0.42 14.69
CA LEU A 18 1.01 -1.33 13.73
C LEU A 18 2.18 -2.10 14.31
N GLU A 19 2.37 -3.32 13.82
CA GLU A 19 3.61 -4.07 13.85
C GLU A 19 4.32 -3.96 12.51
N CYS A 20 5.66 -4.03 12.55
CA CYS A 20 6.49 -3.88 11.37
C CYS A 20 7.40 -5.09 11.21
N ASN A 21 7.26 -5.79 10.09
CA ASN A 21 8.08 -6.94 9.71
C ASN A 21 8.93 -6.59 8.50
N SER A 22 10.17 -7.07 8.48
CA SER A 22 11.11 -6.90 7.37
C SER A 22 11.39 -8.24 6.71
N SER A 23 11.61 -8.23 5.39
CA SER A 23 12.11 -9.38 4.64
C SER A 23 13.61 -9.23 4.37
N THR A 24 14.29 -10.36 4.22
CA THR A 24 15.67 -10.45 3.74
C THR A 24 15.75 -10.94 2.30
N LEU A 25 14.61 -11.26 1.66
CA LEU A 25 14.53 -11.75 0.29
C LEU A 25 15.09 -10.71 -0.68
N GLN A 26 16.03 -11.12 -1.51
CA GLN A 26 16.62 -10.28 -2.56
C GLN A 26 15.89 -10.49 -3.88
N GLU A 27 15.82 -9.46 -4.70
CA GLU A 27 15.19 -9.53 -6.03
C GLU A 27 15.83 -10.60 -6.93
N SER A 28 17.14 -10.80 -6.81
CA SER A 28 17.89 -11.85 -7.53
C SER A 28 17.52 -13.29 -7.16
N GLN A 29 16.81 -13.49 -6.06
CA GLN A 29 16.36 -14.80 -5.58
C GLN A 29 14.92 -15.14 -5.99
N VAL A 30 14.25 -14.22 -6.67
CA VAL A 30 12.85 -14.36 -7.06
C VAL A 30 12.75 -14.98 -8.45
N ALA A 31 11.85 -15.95 -8.63
CA ALA A 31 11.60 -16.58 -9.92
C ALA A 31 10.71 -15.71 -10.82
N GLU A 32 10.87 -15.82 -12.14
CA GLU A 32 10.00 -15.13 -13.11
C GLU A 32 8.57 -15.69 -13.12
N THR A 33 8.40 -16.96 -12.75
CA THR A 33 7.13 -17.66 -12.70
C THR A 33 6.97 -18.42 -11.38
N GLY A 34 5.74 -18.65 -10.95
CA GLY A 34 5.42 -19.38 -9.72
C GLY A 34 3.98 -19.14 -9.28
N THR A 35 3.60 -19.72 -8.15
CA THR A 35 2.21 -19.69 -7.67
C THR A 35 1.88 -18.41 -6.92
N PHE A 36 2.78 -17.91 -6.08
CA PHE A 36 2.53 -16.77 -5.20
C PHE A 36 3.36 -15.56 -5.59
N PRO A 37 2.77 -14.35 -5.66
CA PRO A 37 3.49 -13.15 -6.07
C PRO A 37 4.51 -12.73 -5.01
N VAL A 38 5.64 -12.21 -5.47
CA VAL A 38 6.63 -11.53 -4.65
C VAL A 38 6.60 -10.03 -4.97
N TYR A 39 6.26 -9.22 -3.98
CA TYR A 39 6.15 -7.77 -4.16
C TYR A 39 7.50 -7.07 -4.00
N GLY A 40 7.76 -6.13 -4.90
CA GLY A 40 8.86 -5.18 -4.87
C GLY A 40 8.38 -3.73 -4.91
N ALA A 41 9.30 -2.79 -4.96
CA ALA A 41 9.00 -1.35 -4.94
C ALA A 41 8.13 -0.88 -6.11
N THR A 42 8.30 -1.48 -7.29
CA THR A 42 7.56 -1.12 -8.51
C THR A 42 6.30 -1.96 -8.75
N GLY A 43 6.04 -2.98 -7.92
CA GLY A 43 4.92 -3.90 -8.07
C GLY A 43 5.31 -5.34 -7.80
N ILE A 44 4.86 -6.28 -8.64
CA ILE A 44 5.28 -7.69 -8.57
C ILE A 44 6.66 -7.78 -9.21
N SER A 45 7.66 -8.21 -8.43
CA SER A 45 9.04 -8.47 -8.89
C SER A 45 9.23 -9.89 -9.43
N GLY A 46 8.31 -10.81 -9.11
CA GLY A 46 8.34 -12.20 -9.56
C GLY A 46 7.46 -13.07 -8.67
N TYR A 47 7.79 -14.34 -8.56
CA TYR A 47 6.94 -15.34 -7.90
C TYR A 47 7.75 -16.30 -7.03
N THR A 48 7.07 -17.02 -6.14
CA THR A 48 7.60 -18.09 -5.28
C THR A 48 6.59 -19.24 -5.16
N GLU A 49 7.07 -20.42 -4.81
CA GLU A 49 6.22 -21.57 -4.48
C GLU A 49 5.86 -21.62 -2.98
N ALA A 50 6.57 -20.87 -2.13
CA ALA A 50 6.33 -20.82 -0.69
C ALA A 50 6.18 -19.36 -0.25
N PRO A 51 4.96 -18.91 0.06
CA PRO A 51 4.72 -17.54 0.51
C PRO A 51 5.15 -17.35 1.96
N ASP A 52 5.77 -16.21 2.28
CA ASP A 52 6.16 -15.85 3.65
C ASP A 52 5.00 -15.27 4.46
N VAL A 53 3.97 -14.76 3.79
CA VAL A 53 2.84 -14.08 4.40
C VAL A 53 1.53 -14.67 3.89
N ASN A 54 0.60 -14.90 4.83
CA ASN A 54 -0.78 -15.25 4.52
C ASN A 54 -1.70 -14.30 5.32
N GLY A 55 -2.43 -13.44 4.63
CA GLY A 55 -3.34 -12.47 5.25
C GLY A 55 -3.25 -11.09 4.62
N GLU A 56 -3.61 -10.07 5.39
CA GLU A 56 -3.57 -8.68 4.94
C GLU A 56 -2.41 -7.90 5.55
N SER A 57 -1.76 -7.07 4.76
CA SER A 57 -0.78 -6.12 5.26
C SER A 57 -0.72 -4.83 4.42
N ILE A 58 -0.04 -3.83 4.98
CA ILE A 58 0.39 -2.65 4.26
C ILE A 58 1.88 -2.82 3.94
N LEU A 59 2.22 -2.98 2.67
CA LEU A 59 3.60 -2.91 2.24
C LEU A 59 4.02 -1.45 2.09
N ILE A 60 5.14 -1.07 2.70
CA ILE A 60 5.71 0.26 2.59
C ILE A 60 7.12 0.19 2.02
N ILE A 61 7.41 1.00 1.00
CA ILE A 61 8.76 1.11 0.45
C ILE A 61 9.63 1.83 1.48
N LYS A 62 10.64 1.11 2.01
CA LYS A 62 11.57 1.67 2.99
C LYS A 62 12.86 2.18 2.38
N ASP A 63 13.25 1.67 1.19
CA ASP A 63 14.51 1.98 0.53
C ASP A 63 14.28 2.35 -0.94
N GLY A 64 14.96 3.39 -1.42
CA GLY A 64 14.99 3.80 -2.82
C GLY A 64 14.04 4.96 -3.16
N SER A 65 13.84 5.21 -4.48
CA SER A 65 13.16 6.41 -5.00
C SER A 65 11.69 6.53 -4.59
N GLY A 66 11.02 5.40 -4.33
CA GLY A 66 9.60 5.36 -3.95
C GLY A 66 9.36 5.37 -2.44
N VAL A 67 10.37 5.68 -1.62
CA VAL A 67 10.30 5.64 -0.14
C VAL A 67 9.07 6.36 0.41
N GLY A 68 8.32 5.66 1.28
CA GLY A 68 7.09 6.14 1.88
C GLY A 68 5.82 5.79 1.11
N THR A 69 5.93 5.22 -0.12
CA THR A 69 4.77 4.70 -0.84
C THR A 69 4.22 3.48 -0.12
N VAL A 70 2.91 3.46 0.10
CA VAL A 70 2.19 2.36 0.76
C VAL A 70 1.25 1.65 -0.21
N LYS A 71 1.18 0.32 -0.09
CA LYS A 71 0.29 -0.55 -0.85
C LYS A 71 -0.42 -1.53 0.09
N TYR A 72 -1.74 -1.63 -0.03
CA TYR A 72 -2.50 -2.65 0.68
C TYR A 72 -2.50 -3.95 -0.12
N VAL A 73 -2.16 -5.05 0.52
CA VAL A 73 -2.10 -6.39 -0.09
C VAL A 73 -2.83 -7.41 0.78
N THR A 74 -3.36 -8.44 0.14
CA THR A 74 -4.10 -9.53 0.80
C THR A 74 -3.78 -10.86 0.14
N GLY A 75 -3.97 -11.95 0.87
CA GLY A 75 -3.77 -13.31 0.40
C GLY A 75 -2.39 -13.86 0.75
N GLU A 76 -1.89 -14.77 -0.06
CA GLU A 76 -0.59 -15.42 0.11
C GLU A 76 0.44 -14.77 -0.82
N TYR A 77 1.55 -14.30 -0.25
CA TYR A 77 2.58 -13.58 -0.98
C TYR A 77 3.90 -13.50 -0.20
N SER A 78 4.97 -13.10 -0.88
CA SER A 78 6.23 -12.65 -0.28
C SER A 78 6.57 -11.22 -0.70
N TYR A 79 7.60 -10.63 -0.10
CA TYR A 79 8.06 -9.29 -0.46
C TYR A 79 9.57 -9.16 -0.28
N ILE A 80 10.22 -8.38 -1.15
CA ILE A 80 11.68 -8.19 -1.11
C ILE A 80 12.11 -7.24 -0.01
N GLY A 81 13.39 -7.30 0.35
CA GLY A 81 13.99 -6.57 1.46
C GLY A 81 13.91 -5.04 1.39
N THR A 82 13.56 -4.44 0.25
CA THR A 82 13.33 -2.99 0.10
C THR A 82 11.98 -2.53 0.64
N LEU A 83 11.13 -3.48 1.05
CA LEU A 83 9.83 -3.22 1.65
C LEU A 83 9.82 -3.62 3.13
N ASN A 84 8.92 -2.99 3.89
CA ASN A 84 8.43 -3.52 5.16
C ASN A 84 6.96 -3.89 5.02
N SER A 85 6.54 -4.92 5.74
CA SER A 85 5.15 -5.31 5.92
C SER A 85 4.64 -4.80 7.27
N LEU A 86 3.54 -4.06 7.25
CA LEU A 86 2.89 -3.52 8.43
C LEU A 86 1.55 -4.22 8.63
N THR A 87 1.35 -4.79 9.82
CA THR A 87 0.12 -5.45 10.23
C THR A 87 -0.54 -4.70 11.38
N ALA A 88 -1.87 -4.72 11.45
CA ALA A 88 -2.58 -4.04 12.53
C ALA A 88 -2.44 -4.80 13.85
N LYS A 89 -2.27 -4.05 14.93
CA LYS A 89 -2.42 -4.56 16.29
C LYS A 89 -3.89 -4.65 16.67
N ASP A 90 -4.17 -5.41 17.72
CA ASP A 90 -5.53 -5.54 18.24
C ASP A 90 -6.17 -4.18 18.54
N GLY A 91 -7.44 -4.04 18.15
CA GLY A 91 -8.18 -2.79 18.32
C GLY A 91 -8.05 -1.78 17.19
N TYR A 92 -7.33 -2.12 16.10
CA TYR A 92 -7.15 -1.24 14.95
C TYR A 92 -7.59 -1.88 13.63
N CYS A 93 -8.16 -1.09 12.74
CA CYS A 93 -8.56 -1.50 11.40
C CYS A 93 -7.41 -1.21 10.42
N LEU A 94 -6.77 -2.25 9.88
CA LEU A 94 -5.63 -2.11 8.97
C LEU A 94 -5.98 -1.26 7.74
N LYS A 95 -7.14 -1.49 7.16
CA LYS A 95 -7.60 -0.74 5.97
C LYS A 95 -7.78 0.76 6.26
N PHE A 96 -8.26 1.13 7.46
CA PHE A 96 -8.34 2.52 7.89
C PHE A 96 -6.94 3.14 8.01
N ILE A 97 -6.01 2.42 8.66
CA ILE A 97 -4.63 2.90 8.81
C ILE A 97 -3.95 3.06 7.45
N TYR A 98 -4.19 2.15 6.50
CA TYR A 98 -3.70 2.28 5.13
C TYR A 98 -4.11 3.62 4.51
N PHE A 99 -5.38 4.02 4.61
CA PHE A 99 -5.85 5.31 4.11
C PHE A 99 -5.22 6.51 4.85
N ALA A 100 -5.00 6.37 6.15
CA ALA A 100 -4.31 7.39 6.92
C ALA A 100 -2.84 7.54 6.48
N LEU A 101 -2.14 6.41 6.23
CA LEU A 101 -0.75 6.41 5.77
C LEU A 101 -0.59 6.92 4.33
N GLN A 102 -1.57 6.76 3.45
CA GLN A 102 -1.55 7.35 2.10
C GLN A 102 -1.49 8.90 2.14
N LYS A 103 -2.00 9.52 3.20
CA LYS A 103 -1.97 10.98 3.42
C LYS A 103 -0.88 11.42 4.37
N PHE A 104 -0.16 10.47 4.97
CA PHE A 104 0.91 10.78 5.91
C PHE A 104 2.16 11.28 5.17
N CYS A 105 2.75 12.39 5.65
CA CYS A 105 3.98 12.92 5.09
C CYS A 105 5.19 12.18 5.65
N PHE A 106 5.83 11.36 4.84
CA PHE A 106 7.05 10.64 5.20
C PHE A 106 8.33 11.46 5.01
N GLU A 107 8.28 12.64 4.37
CA GLU A 107 9.46 13.46 4.05
C GLU A 107 10.35 13.75 5.27
N PRO A 108 9.81 14.13 6.46
CA PRO A 108 10.63 14.41 7.64
C PRO A 108 11.42 13.21 8.19
N TYR A 109 11.05 11.98 7.74
CA TYR A 109 11.64 10.73 8.21
C TYR A 109 12.60 10.12 7.19
N LYS A 110 12.75 10.73 6.02
CA LYS A 110 13.69 10.29 5.00
C LYS A 110 15.11 10.62 5.42
N THR A 111 15.99 9.65 5.30
CA THR A 111 17.43 9.76 5.52
C THR A 111 18.19 9.23 4.30
N GLY A 112 19.47 9.59 4.14
CA GLY A 112 20.30 9.18 3.00
C GLY A 112 20.19 10.16 1.82
N MET A 113 21.33 10.69 1.37
CA MET A 113 21.40 11.67 0.26
C MET A 113 21.28 11.01 -1.12
N ALA A 114 21.95 9.85 -1.32
CA ALA A 114 21.97 9.17 -2.62
C ALA A 114 20.82 8.16 -2.76
N ILE A 115 20.56 7.38 -1.70
CA ILE A 115 19.47 6.40 -1.63
C ILE A 115 18.64 6.76 -0.41
N PRO A 116 17.41 7.27 -0.59
CA PRO A 116 16.54 7.58 0.54
C PRO A 116 16.10 6.32 1.30
N HIS A 117 16.04 6.45 2.62
CA HIS A 117 15.56 5.39 3.52
C HIS A 117 14.59 5.95 4.55
N ILE A 118 13.63 5.13 5.00
CA ILE A 118 12.82 5.40 6.18
C ILE A 118 12.87 4.22 7.14
N TYR A 119 12.84 4.50 8.44
CA TYR A 119 12.85 3.49 9.48
C TYR A 119 11.58 3.56 10.33
N PHE A 120 10.96 2.40 10.56
CA PHE A 120 9.76 2.32 11.40
C PHE A 120 10.00 2.87 12.82
N LYS A 121 11.18 2.70 13.37
CA LYS A 121 11.58 3.27 14.69
C LYS A 121 11.43 4.79 14.76
N ASP A 122 11.47 5.47 13.61
CA ASP A 122 11.41 6.93 13.53
C ASP A 122 10.00 7.40 13.19
N TYR A 123 9.43 7.03 12.03
CA TYR A 123 8.06 7.41 11.67
C TYR A 123 6.99 6.75 12.57
N GLY A 124 7.28 5.62 13.19
CA GLY A 124 6.41 4.98 14.17
C GLY A 124 6.13 5.83 15.42
N LYS A 125 6.97 6.84 15.70
CA LYS A 125 6.78 7.83 16.78
C LYS A 125 5.86 8.99 16.38
N ALA A 126 5.55 9.12 15.10
CA ALA A 126 4.58 10.10 14.63
C ALA A 126 3.17 9.71 15.06
N LYS A 127 2.30 10.71 15.13
CA LYS A 127 0.87 10.50 15.45
C LYS A 127 0.04 10.60 14.19
N ILE A 128 -0.96 9.73 14.11
CA ILE A 128 -2.07 9.79 13.18
C ILE A 128 -3.38 9.96 13.96
N PHE A 129 -4.42 10.41 13.29
CA PHE A 129 -5.76 10.41 13.86
C PHE A 129 -6.33 8.98 13.81
N CYS A 130 -6.71 8.44 14.96
CA CYS A 130 -7.41 7.17 15.10
C CYS A 130 -8.67 7.37 15.92
N PRO A 131 -9.85 7.31 15.31
CA PRO A 131 -11.13 7.31 16.01
C PRO A 131 -11.41 5.94 16.65
N THR A 132 -12.59 5.76 17.20
CA THR A 132 -13.02 4.46 17.75
C THR A 132 -12.98 3.37 16.67
N ILE A 133 -12.77 2.10 17.05
CA ILE A 133 -12.67 0.99 16.08
C ILE A 133 -13.91 0.87 15.18
N LYS A 134 -15.11 1.16 15.70
CA LYS A 134 -16.35 1.17 14.91
C LYS A 134 -16.30 2.25 13.82
N GLU A 135 -15.81 3.44 14.15
CA GLU A 135 -15.66 4.53 13.18
C GLU A 135 -14.57 4.24 12.17
N GLN A 136 -13.45 3.62 12.58
CA GLN A 136 -12.40 3.18 11.66
C GLN A 136 -12.96 2.25 10.58
N PHE A 137 -13.73 1.21 10.96
CA PHE A 137 -14.37 0.31 10.01
C PHE A 137 -15.39 1.04 9.11
N ALA A 138 -16.19 1.94 9.67
CA ALA A 138 -17.17 2.70 8.90
C ALA A 138 -16.50 3.61 7.86
N ILE A 139 -15.42 4.30 8.24
CA ILE A 139 -14.64 5.16 7.34
C ILE A 139 -13.96 4.32 6.26
N ALA A 140 -13.27 3.24 6.65
CA ALA A 140 -12.59 2.35 5.72
C ALA A 140 -13.55 1.80 4.66
N LYS A 141 -14.72 1.30 5.07
CA LYS A 141 -15.76 0.81 4.16
C LYS A 141 -16.20 1.86 3.16
N ARG A 142 -16.48 3.07 3.60
CA ARG A 142 -16.92 4.17 2.71
C ARG A 142 -15.86 4.55 1.69
N ILE A 143 -14.59 4.63 2.10
CA ILE A 143 -13.48 4.96 1.19
C ILE A 143 -13.27 3.80 0.20
N SER A 144 -13.26 2.54 0.64
CA SER A 144 -13.13 1.37 -0.23
C SER A 144 -14.23 1.33 -1.30
N MET A 145 -15.49 1.60 -0.94
CA MET A 145 -16.58 1.66 -1.92
C MET A 145 -16.34 2.71 -3.02
N VAL A 146 -15.71 3.84 -2.67
CA VAL A 146 -15.36 4.87 -3.67
C VAL A 146 -14.18 4.41 -4.52
N GLU A 147 -13.14 3.80 -3.93
CA GLU A 147 -12.01 3.23 -4.69
C GLU A 147 -12.48 2.17 -5.68
N ASP A 148 -13.37 1.26 -5.24
CA ASP A 148 -13.93 0.21 -6.10
C ASP A 148 -14.69 0.83 -7.28
N LYS A 149 -15.53 1.84 -7.04
CA LYS A 149 -16.24 2.56 -8.11
C LYS A 149 -15.27 3.22 -9.08
N VAL A 150 -14.27 3.93 -8.59
CA VAL A 150 -13.23 4.55 -9.43
C VAL A 150 -12.48 3.50 -10.27
N SER A 151 -12.20 2.34 -9.70
CA SER A 151 -11.54 1.23 -10.40
C SER A 151 -12.41 0.69 -11.54
N VAL A 152 -13.71 0.49 -11.30
CA VAL A 152 -14.68 0.06 -12.33
C VAL A 152 -14.78 1.08 -13.45
N GLU A 153 -14.93 2.37 -13.14
CA GLU A 153 -15.03 3.44 -14.14
C GLU A 153 -13.76 3.54 -15.00
N LYS A 154 -12.58 3.42 -14.39
CA LYS A 154 -11.31 3.37 -15.14
C LYS A 154 -11.27 2.20 -16.12
N ARG A 155 -11.71 1.01 -15.69
CA ARG A 155 -11.76 -0.18 -16.57
C ARG A 155 -12.71 0.04 -17.74
N ILE A 156 -13.90 0.59 -17.50
CA ILE A 156 -14.86 0.94 -18.53
C ILE A 156 -14.25 1.95 -19.52
N PHE A 157 -13.58 2.99 -19.01
CA PHE A 157 -12.91 3.98 -19.86
C PHE A 157 -11.86 3.35 -20.79
N PHE A 158 -11.02 2.44 -20.27
CA PHE A 158 -10.04 1.73 -21.11
C PHE A 158 -10.71 0.87 -22.18
N HIS A 159 -11.84 0.21 -21.88
CA HIS A 159 -12.59 -0.55 -22.88
C HIS A 159 -13.13 0.36 -23.98
N TYR A 160 -13.69 1.51 -23.64
CA TYR A 160 -14.17 2.47 -24.64
C TYR A 160 -13.02 3.04 -25.50
N GLN A 161 -11.86 3.29 -24.92
CA GLN A 161 -10.69 3.72 -25.69
C GLN A 161 -10.24 2.63 -26.69
N ALA A 162 -10.19 1.38 -26.26
CA ALA A 162 -9.85 0.25 -27.14
C ALA A 162 -10.88 0.10 -28.25
N GLN A 163 -12.17 0.18 -27.95
CA GLN A 163 -13.26 0.13 -28.94
C GLN A 163 -13.15 1.27 -29.94
N LYS A 164 -12.90 2.50 -29.48
CA LYS A 164 -12.68 3.67 -30.35
C LYS A 164 -11.51 3.42 -31.32
N SER A 165 -10.36 2.95 -30.80
CA SER A 165 -9.19 2.66 -31.61
C SER A 165 -9.47 1.59 -32.68
N TYR A 166 -10.20 0.52 -32.30
CA TYR A 166 -10.62 -0.52 -33.21
C TYR A 166 -11.50 0.03 -34.36
N LEU A 167 -12.55 0.78 -34.02
CA LEU A 167 -13.44 1.38 -35.02
C LEU A 167 -12.70 2.31 -35.98
N LEU A 168 -11.81 3.16 -35.46
CA LEU A 168 -10.98 4.05 -36.31
C LEU A 168 -10.11 3.24 -37.27
N SER A 169 -9.51 2.14 -36.82
CA SER A 169 -8.71 1.26 -37.69
C SER A 169 -9.52 0.58 -38.78
N GLN A 170 -10.82 0.33 -38.56
CA GLN A 170 -11.71 -0.26 -39.58
C GLN A 170 -12.25 0.78 -40.56
N MET A 171 -12.34 2.03 -40.19
CA MET A 171 -12.94 3.09 -41.02
C MET A 171 -11.92 3.87 -41.84
N LEU A 172 -10.62 3.77 -41.55
CA LEU A 172 -9.56 4.52 -42.19
C LEU A 172 -8.63 3.66 -43.06
N ILE A 173 -9.13 2.50 -43.53
CA ILE A 173 -8.44 1.65 -44.51
C ILE A 173 -8.96 2.01 -45.90
#